data_b7861e0a82c4b5815c580fe8521a0a1e
#
_entry.id   b7861e0a82c4b5815c580fe8521a0a1e
#
_cell.length_a   1.000
_cell.length_b   1.000
_cell.length_c   1.000
_cell.angle_alpha   90.00
_cell.angle_beta   90.00
_cell.angle_gamma   90.00
#
_symmetry.space_group_name_H-M   'P 1'
#
loop_
_entity.id
_entity.type
_entity.pdbx_description
1 polymer ?
#
loop_
_entity_poly.entity_id
_entity_poly.type
_entity_poly.pdbx_seq_one_letter_code
_entity_poly.pdbx_strand_id
1 'polypeptide(L)'
;MFWDRLEKRSTEETLQKFTFEELFKKGYEVEGDALKESTYFKCIKYISESVAKCPIVLKQDTDKGELEAYNHRLHEKLRLRPNPFMNAVDCIKTLVTLGEHFGISGLYIDRETMNLYPAKIENILVDDIGLVKTSKKNAILYSITVSDSSFDVKEDDLCIYKSGISFDGLKTKSNRSLLRNIIDTNIKSSNYLNNLFDAGLTNKAVIQLTSDIKDNKELKRIQNKFEKLYSSNNNRIFPVPAGFNISSLNLSLADAQFEQLRKLSRREIANCFGLSPAQINDLSDSNNNNMEMQNLGFLADTLLIKFQQIEQELDWKYLSSKDRENGFKCRFNQSVMLRTDAKTQAEIICKYLQNGAYSINDAKRILGMPLIDGGDSVLVPSGYYKLDDLSKITLLKAQGGVKNE
;
A
#
# COMPACT_ATOMS: atom_id res chain seq x y z
N MET A 1 33.13 24.40 -12.51
CA MET A 1 32.50 25.69 -12.12
C MET A 1 30.98 25.64 -11.90
N PHE A 2 30.23 24.85 -12.62
CA PHE A 2 28.78 24.71 -12.38
C PHE A 2 28.48 23.69 -11.27
N TRP A 3 29.29 22.66 -11.14
CA TRP A 3 29.17 21.58 -10.16
C TRP A 3 29.71 21.95 -8.76
N ASP A 4 30.70 22.81 -8.67
CA ASP A 4 31.20 23.36 -7.39
C ASP A 4 30.15 24.24 -6.66
N ARG A 5 29.12 24.71 -7.40
CA ARG A 5 27.99 25.46 -6.82
C ARG A 5 26.91 24.58 -6.22
N LEU A 6 26.82 23.35 -6.66
CA LEU A 6 25.83 22.39 -6.10
C LEU A 6 26.34 21.79 -4.80
N GLU A 7 27.62 21.49 -4.68
CA GLU A 7 28.22 21.00 -3.43
C GLU A 7 28.22 22.03 -2.29
N LYS A 8 28.33 23.32 -2.61
CA LYS A 8 28.32 24.40 -1.59
C LYS A 8 26.92 24.80 -1.09
N ARG A 9 25.85 24.34 -1.75
CA ARG A 9 24.47 24.65 -1.32
C ARG A 9 23.89 23.67 -0.30
N SER A 10 24.55 22.55 -0.04
CA SER A 10 24.00 21.52 0.83
C SER A 10 24.41 21.60 2.31
N THR A 11 25.33 22.50 2.70
CA THR A 11 25.91 22.45 4.04
C THR A 11 25.59 23.58 4.99
N GLU A 12 25.00 24.68 4.56
CA GLU A 12 24.82 25.84 5.48
C GLU A 12 23.42 26.48 5.56
N GLU A 13 22.46 26.10 4.73
CA GLU A 13 21.12 26.73 4.74
C GLU A 13 19.96 25.90 5.25
N THR A 14 20.17 24.71 5.79
CA THR A 14 19.07 23.78 6.12
C THR A 14 18.85 23.57 7.63
N LEU A 15 19.16 24.56 8.46
CA LEU A 15 18.63 24.63 9.81
C LEU A 15 17.62 25.79 9.95
N GLN A 16 16.67 25.89 9.01
CA GLN A 16 15.44 26.62 9.30
C GLN A 16 14.66 25.80 10.33
N LYS A 17 14.56 26.33 11.52
CA LYS A 17 13.67 25.83 12.58
C LYS A 17 12.25 25.92 12.04
N PHE A 18 11.76 24.84 11.44
CA PHE A 18 10.33 24.70 11.15
C PHE A 18 9.61 24.57 12.48
N THR A 19 8.73 25.52 12.77
CA THR A 19 7.79 25.37 13.86
C THR A 19 6.81 24.25 13.51
N PHE A 20 6.44 23.45 14.51
CA PHE A 20 5.49 22.34 14.37
C PHE A 20 4.17 22.78 13.68
N GLU A 21 3.77 24.05 13.83
CA GLU A 21 2.63 24.66 13.16
C GLU A 21 2.83 24.88 11.64
N GLU A 22 4.04 25.15 11.19
CA GLU A 22 4.32 25.29 9.74
C GLU A 22 4.35 23.95 9.03
N LEU A 23 4.80 22.89 9.71
CA LEU A 23 4.68 21.51 9.24
C LEU A 23 3.22 21.07 9.09
N PHE A 24 2.33 21.54 9.97
CA PHE A 24 0.90 21.23 9.91
C PHE A 24 0.11 22.15 8.98
N LYS A 25 0.53 23.41 8.78
CA LYS A 25 -0.12 24.36 7.86
C LYS A 25 0.22 24.14 6.39
N LYS A 26 1.40 23.60 6.10
CA LYS A 26 1.72 22.94 4.82
C LYS A 26 1.26 21.48 4.89
N GLY A 27 0.02 21.24 5.35
CA GLY A 27 -0.61 19.96 5.16
C GLY A 27 -0.40 19.57 3.71
N TYR A 28 0.10 18.37 3.49
CA TYR A 28 0.20 17.76 2.18
C TYR A 28 -1.07 18.11 1.38
N GLU A 29 -1.05 19.18 0.62
CA GLU A 29 -1.91 19.33 -0.52
C GLU A 29 -1.46 18.26 -1.49
N VAL A 30 -1.91 17.03 -1.19
CA VAL A 30 -1.76 15.93 -2.12
C VAL A 30 -2.49 16.37 -3.36
N GLU A 31 -1.73 16.74 -4.38
CA GLU A 31 -2.26 17.13 -5.68
C GLU A 31 -3.32 16.12 -6.12
N GLY A 32 -4.55 16.49 -5.97
CA GLY A 32 -5.67 15.82 -6.56
C GLY A 32 -6.76 15.36 -5.58
N ASP A 33 -7.98 15.68 -5.97
CA ASP A 33 -9.22 15.25 -5.31
C ASP A 33 -9.39 13.73 -5.16
N ALA A 34 -8.54 12.93 -5.78
CA ALA A 34 -8.63 11.47 -5.78
C ALA A 34 -8.58 10.86 -4.36
N LEU A 35 -7.78 11.41 -3.45
CA LEU A 35 -7.71 10.94 -2.08
C LEU A 35 -8.92 11.34 -1.22
N LYS A 36 -9.80 12.20 -1.74
CA LYS A 36 -11.08 12.51 -1.11
C LYS A 36 -12.10 11.38 -1.35
N GLU A 37 -11.86 10.50 -2.34
CA GLU A 37 -12.70 9.32 -2.54
C GLU A 37 -12.31 8.24 -1.53
N SER A 38 -13.25 7.85 -0.69
CA SER A 38 -13.01 6.99 0.48
C SER A 38 -12.51 5.59 0.14
N THR A 39 -13.00 5.01 -0.96
CA THR A 39 -12.60 3.66 -1.38
C THR A 39 -11.20 3.66 -1.97
N TYR A 40 -10.88 4.66 -2.78
CA TYR A 40 -9.54 4.84 -3.33
C TYR A 40 -8.51 5.02 -2.22
N PHE A 41 -8.78 5.90 -1.27
CA PHE A 41 -7.94 6.09 -0.08
C PHE A 41 -7.75 4.79 0.70
N LYS A 42 -8.86 4.05 0.93
CA LYS A 42 -8.82 2.78 1.66
C LYS A 42 -7.97 1.73 0.95
N CYS A 43 -8.05 1.61 -0.38
CA CYS A 43 -7.25 0.68 -1.16
C CYS A 43 -5.75 0.94 -0.99
N ILE A 44 -5.32 2.20 -1.17
CA ILE A 44 -3.92 2.58 -0.97
C ILE A 44 -3.47 2.32 0.46
N LYS A 45 -4.28 2.73 1.45
CA LYS A 45 -3.99 2.49 2.86
C LYS A 45 -3.84 1.01 3.16
N TYR A 46 -4.75 0.18 2.68
CA TYR A 46 -4.74 -1.26 2.94
C TYR A 46 -3.49 -1.94 2.37
N ILE A 47 -3.11 -1.63 1.12
CA ILE A 47 -1.90 -2.17 0.48
C ILE A 47 -0.65 -1.70 1.22
N SER A 48 -0.51 -0.39 1.45
CA SER A 48 0.67 0.17 2.10
C SER A 48 0.87 -0.36 3.52
N GLU A 49 -0.20 -0.50 4.29
CA GLU A 49 -0.15 -1.09 5.63
C GLU A 49 0.13 -2.59 5.59
N SER A 50 -0.39 -3.32 4.59
CA SER A 50 -0.13 -4.74 4.44
C SER A 50 1.33 -5.03 4.08
N VAL A 51 1.94 -4.24 3.20
CA VAL A 51 3.38 -4.34 2.91
C VAL A 51 4.21 -3.98 4.14
N ALA A 52 3.88 -2.88 4.81
CA ALA A 52 4.63 -2.40 5.98
C ALA A 52 4.51 -3.29 7.22
N LYS A 53 3.49 -4.14 7.32
CA LYS A 53 3.37 -5.17 8.37
C LYS A 53 4.48 -6.21 8.31
N CYS A 54 5.04 -6.45 7.13
CA CYS A 54 6.11 -7.41 6.93
C CYS A 54 7.45 -6.68 7.09
N PRO A 55 8.18 -6.87 8.21
CA PRO A 55 9.47 -6.22 8.38
C PRO A 55 10.49 -6.75 7.37
N ILE A 56 11.35 -5.86 6.88
CA ILE A 56 12.50 -6.26 6.07
C ILE A 56 13.60 -6.74 7.01
N VAL A 57 14.08 -7.95 6.77
CA VAL A 57 15.19 -8.57 7.49
C VAL A 57 16.34 -8.82 6.53
N LEU A 58 17.55 -8.62 7.03
CA LEU A 58 18.76 -8.98 6.31
C LEU A 58 19.08 -10.45 6.60
N LYS A 59 19.12 -11.27 5.57
CA LYS A 59 19.51 -12.68 5.66
C LYS A 59 20.84 -12.91 4.98
N GLN A 60 21.52 -13.98 5.39
CA GLN A 60 22.76 -14.44 4.79
C GLN A 60 22.64 -15.92 4.41
N ASP A 61 22.97 -16.25 3.17
CA ASP A 61 23.12 -17.64 2.73
C ASP A 61 24.41 -18.20 3.32
N THR A 62 24.27 -19.29 4.05
CA THR A 62 25.40 -20.04 4.62
C THR A 62 25.29 -21.51 4.23
N ASP A 63 26.36 -22.27 4.41
CA ASP A 63 26.34 -23.72 4.17
C ASP A 63 25.29 -24.47 5.00
N LYS A 64 24.78 -23.83 6.06
CA LYS A 64 23.72 -24.36 6.92
C LYS A 64 22.31 -23.84 6.58
N GLY A 65 22.18 -23.10 5.47
CA GLY A 65 20.94 -22.47 5.03
C GLY A 65 20.90 -20.96 5.28
N GLU A 66 19.73 -20.35 5.10
CA GLU A 66 19.51 -18.92 5.30
C GLU A 66 19.43 -18.59 6.80
N LEU A 67 20.31 -17.71 7.26
CA LEU A 67 20.32 -17.20 8.64
C LEU A 67 20.07 -15.69 8.65
N GLU A 68 19.43 -15.19 9.70
CA GLU A 68 19.24 -13.76 9.90
C GLU A 68 20.54 -13.10 10.36
N ALA A 69 20.97 -12.06 9.66
CA ALA A 69 22.27 -11.41 9.87
C ALA A 69 22.17 -10.25 10.88
N TYR A 70 21.94 -10.59 12.15
CA TYR A 70 21.74 -9.60 13.24
C TYR A 70 22.93 -8.65 13.43
N ASN A 71 24.15 -9.10 13.20
CA ASN A 71 25.36 -8.32 13.44
C ASN A 71 25.75 -7.39 12.28
N HIS A 72 25.01 -7.41 11.19
CA HIS A 72 25.30 -6.56 10.06
C HIS A 72 24.77 -5.13 10.29
N ARG A 73 25.58 -4.12 9.98
CA ARG A 73 25.26 -2.68 10.18
C ARG A 73 23.94 -2.22 9.56
N LEU A 74 23.50 -2.86 8.48
CA LEU A 74 22.27 -2.51 7.78
C LEU A 74 21.03 -3.20 8.36
N HIS A 75 21.21 -4.24 9.20
CA HIS A 75 20.09 -4.98 9.77
C HIS A 75 19.16 -4.07 10.61
N GLU A 76 19.74 -3.30 11.52
CA GLU A 76 18.99 -2.39 12.39
C GLU A 76 18.29 -1.27 11.58
N LYS A 77 18.98 -0.74 10.55
CA LYS A 77 18.40 0.27 9.66
C LYS A 77 17.18 -0.24 8.89
N LEU A 78 17.27 -1.42 8.34
CA LEU A 78 16.14 -2.03 7.61
C LEU A 78 14.97 -2.39 8.52
N ARG A 79 15.29 -2.91 9.72
CA ARG A 79 14.29 -3.44 10.63
C ARG A 79 13.61 -2.38 11.49
N LEU A 80 14.35 -1.38 11.97
CA LEU A 80 13.88 -0.44 12.99
C LEU A 80 13.83 1.00 12.48
N ARG A 81 14.97 1.54 12.04
CA ARG A 81 15.08 2.97 11.68
C ARG A 81 15.91 3.20 10.42
N PRO A 82 15.25 3.27 9.27
CA PRO A 82 15.91 3.58 8.00
C PRO A 82 16.54 4.97 7.97
N ASN A 83 15.98 5.94 8.67
CA ASN A 83 16.47 7.31 8.79
C ASN A 83 16.13 7.92 10.16
N PRO A 84 16.70 9.06 10.55
CA PRO A 84 16.49 9.69 11.86
C PRO A 84 15.04 10.10 12.14
N PHE A 85 14.22 10.30 11.10
CA PHE A 85 12.87 10.87 11.22
C PHE A 85 11.77 9.82 11.21
N MET A 86 12.01 8.66 10.60
CA MET A 86 10.99 7.63 10.38
C MET A 86 11.42 6.28 10.93
N ASN A 87 10.46 5.52 11.44
CA ASN A 87 10.64 4.09 11.67
C ASN A 87 10.50 3.30 10.36
N ALA A 88 10.85 2.03 10.37
CA ALA A 88 10.82 1.18 9.17
C ALA A 88 9.40 1.02 8.60
N VAL A 89 8.39 0.93 9.48
CA VAL A 89 6.98 0.81 9.06
C VAL A 89 6.53 2.06 8.31
N ASP A 90 6.79 3.25 8.85
CA ASP A 90 6.38 4.51 8.22
C ASP A 90 7.14 4.74 6.91
N CYS A 91 8.42 4.40 6.85
CA CYS A 91 9.24 4.53 5.65
C CYS A 91 8.68 3.67 4.50
N ILE A 92 8.43 2.39 4.74
CA ILE A 92 7.88 1.47 3.74
C ILE A 92 6.43 1.82 3.39
N LYS A 93 5.62 2.19 4.40
CA LYS A 93 4.25 2.65 4.16
C LYS A 93 4.22 3.87 3.24
N THR A 94 5.10 4.85 3.46
CA THR A 94 5.20 6.05 2.63
C THR A 94 5.67 5.71 1.21
N LEU A 95 6.69 4.86 1.06
CA LEU A 95 7.15 4.39 -0.24
C LEU A 95 6.00 3.79 -1.06
N VAL A 96 5.28 2.85 -0.46
CA VAL A 96 4.18 2.15 -1.15
C VAL A 96 3.02 3.10 -1.41
N THR A 97 2.68 3.99 -0.47
CA THR A 97 1.64 5.00 -0.66
C THR A 97 1.92 5.91 -1.85
N LEU A 98 3.15 6.43 -1.95
CA LEU A 98 3.59 7.24 -3.09
C LEU A 98 3.53 6.44 -4.40
N GLY A 99 4.01 5.19 -4.39
CA GLY A 99 3.97 4.32 -5.56
C GLY A 99 2.56 4.03 -6.03
N GLU A 100 1.66 3.63 -5.14
CA GLU A 100 0.25 3.34 -5.51
C GLU A 100 -0.49 4.58 -6.02
N HIS A 101 -0.17 5.76 -5.50
CA HIS A 101 -0.80 7.01 -5.91
C HIS A 101 -0.26 7.55 -7.24
N PHE A 102 1.05 7.63 -7.39
CA PHE A 102 1.70 8.20 -8.56
C PHE A 102 2.08 7.18 -9.64
N GLY A 103 2.00 5.88 -9.33
CA GLY A 103 2.40 4.77 -10.19
C GLY A 103 3.86 4.39 -10.05
N ILE A 104 4.70 5.29 -9.55
CA ILE A 104 6.13 5.09 -9.31
C ILE A 104 6.56 5.90 -8.08
N SER A 105 7.46 5.35 -7.30
CA SER A 105 8.12 6.02 -6.18
C SER A 105 9.52 5.42 -5.97
N GLY A 106 10.29 5.96 -5.04
CA GLY A 106 11.61 5.42 -4.75
C GLY A 106 12.03 5.57 -3.29
N LEU A 107 13.04 4.79 -2.91
CA LEU A 107 13.81 5.01 -1.70
C LEU A 107 15.16 5.60 -2.10
N TYR A 108 15.38 6.85 -1.74
CA TYR A 108 16.67 7.50 -1.91
C TYR A 108 17.66 6.97 -0.89
N ILE A 109 18.84 6.60 -1.36
CA ILE A 109 19.95 6.09 -0.54
C ILE A 109 20.95 7.21 -0.33
N ASP A 110 21.05 7.70 0.89
CA ASP A 110 22.15 8.56 1.27
C ASP A 110 23.42 7.71 1.49
N ARG A 111 24.37 7.78 0.57
CA ARG A 111 25.56 6.94 0.59
C ARG A 111 26.51 7.20 1.75
N GLU A 112 26.49 8.38 2.33
CA GLU A 112 27.35 8.72 3.47
C GLU A 112 26.87 8.03 4.74
N THR A 113 25.57 8.12 5.02
CA THR A 113 24.97 7.58 6.24
C THR A 113 24.32 6.22 6.04
N MET A 114 24.11 5.79 4.79
CA MET A 114 23.32 4.62 4.41
C MET A 114 21.88 4.71 4.95
N ASN A 115 21.32 5.90 5.01
CA ASN A 115 19.92 6.12 5.34
C ASN A 115 19.03 5.99 4.10
N LEU A 116 17.77 5.57 4.33
CA LEU A 116 16.77 5.42 3.29
C LEU A 116 15.65 6.44 3.49
N TYR A 117 15.37 7.21 2.45
CA TYR A 117 14.30 8.21 2.47
C TYR A 117 13.28 7.93 1.37
N PRO A 118 11.99 7.80 1.69
CA PRO A 118 10.96 7.66 0.67
C PRO A 118 10.87 8.95 -0.14
N ALA A 119 10.84 8.80 -1.46
CA ALA A 119 10.89 9.90 -2.41
C ALA A 119 9.77 9.78 -3.45
N LYS A 120 9.17 10.92 -3.77
CA LYS A 120 8.31 11.07 -4.94
C LYS A 120 9.19 11.27 -6.17
N ILE A 121 8.95 10.53 -7.24
CA ILE A 121 9.63 10.71 -8.52
C ILE A 121 8.79 11.67 -9.36
N GLU A 122 9.37 12.83 -9.70
CA GLU A 122 8.70 13.85 -10.51
C GLU A 122 8.96 13.64 -12.01
N ASN A 123 10.23 13.44 -12.37
CA ASN A 123 10.64 13.25 -13.75
C ASN A 123 11.73 12.17 -13.88
N ILE A 124 11.77 11.57 -15.06
CA ILE A 124 12.81 10.62 -15.46
C ILE A 124 13.51 11.23 -16.67
N LEU A 125 14.78 11.52 -16.52
CA LEU A 125 15.63 12.12 -17.54
C LEU A 125 16.60 11.05 -18.06
N VAL A 126 16.66 10.89 -19.37
CA VAL A 126 17.63 10.00 -20.02
C VAL A 126 18.70 10.88 -20.65
N ASP A 127 19.95 10.66 -20.27
CA ASP A 127 21.09 11.41 -20.82
C ASP A 127 21.55 10.81 -22.15
N ASP A 128 20.87 11.17 -23.23
CA ASP A 128 21.18 10.71 -24.59
C ASP A 128 22.52 11.29 -25.10
N ILE A 129 22.98 12.41 -24.53
CA ILE A 129 24.11 13.20 -25.03
C ILE A 129 25.39 12.92 -24.23
N GLY A 130 25.29 12.29 -23.06
CA GLY A 130 26.43 12.00 -22.18
C GLY A 130 26.94 13.22 -21.44
N LEU A 131 26.05 14.15 -21.05
CA LEU A 131 26.36 15.35 -20.26
C LEU A 131 26.77 15.00 -18.83
N VAL A 132 26.23 13.91 -18.31
CA VAL A 132 26.62 13.38 -16.99
C VAL A 132 27.94 12.65 -17.16
N LYS A 133 28.99 13.12 -16.48
CA LYS A 133 30.34 12.49 -16.48
C LYS A 133 30.35 11.11 -15.82
N THR A 134 29.50 10.23 -16.26
CA THR A 134 29.53 8.81 -15.93
C THR A 134 29.92 8.04 -17.17
N SER A 135 30.70 7.00 -17.01
CA SER A 135 31.24 6.16 -18.10
C SER A 135 30.18 5.42 -18.93
N LYS A 136 28.89 5.63 -18.67
CA LYS A 136 27.78 4.99 -19.36
C LYS A 136 27.02 6.03 -20.19
N LYS A 137 26.98 5.82 -21.51
CA LYS A 137 25.98 6.47 -22.39
C LYS A 137 24.58 6.06 -21.91
N ASN A 138 23.62 6.97 -21.98
CA ASN A 138 22.23 6.79 -21.53
C ASN A 138 22.12 6.61 -20.02
N ALA A 139 22.83 7.37 -19.23
CA ALA A 139 22.61 7.42 -17.79
C ALA A 139 21.20 7.96 -17.50
N ILE A 140 20.50 7.29 -16.58
CA ILE A 140 19.18 7.70 -16.13
C ILE A 140 19.34 8.55 -14.87
N LEU A 141 18.72 9.73 -14.90
CA LEU A 141 18.59 10.63 -13.77
C LEU A 141 17.12 10.72 -13.36
N TYR A 142 16.90 10.71 -12.07
CA TYR A 142 15.56 10.86 -11.51
C TYR A 142 15.49 12.19 -10.75
N SER A 143 14.56 13.06 -11.16
CA SER A 143 14.20 14.22 -10.37
C SER A 143 13.26 13.76 -9.27
N ILE A 144 13.72 13.82 -8.02
CA ILE A 144 12.97 13.34 -6.86
C ILE A 144 12.65 14.47 -5.89
N THR A 145 11.58 14.29 -5.14
CA THR A 145 11.21 15.13 -4.01
C THR A 145 11.22 14.28 -2.74
N VAL A 146 12.08 14.66 -1.79
CA VAL A 146 12.14 14.07 -0.44
C VAL A 146 11.69 15.15 0.54
N SER A 147 10.58 14.91 1.23
CA SER A 147 9.91 15.92 2.05
C SER A 147 9.61 17.18 1.22
N ASP A 148 10.30 18.29 1.44
CA ASP A 148 10.10 19.56 0.73
C ASP A 148 11.27 19.91 -0.23
N SER A 149 12.28 19.03 -0.34
CA SER A 149 13.48 19.29 -1.15
C SER A 149 13.43 18.48 -2.43
N SER A 150 13.58 19.15 -3.58
CA SER A 150 13.65 18.51 -4.90
C SER A 150 15.07 18.59 -5.44
N PHE A 151 15.60 17.46 -5.90
CA PHE A 151 16.94 17.34 -6.47
C PHE A 151 17.03 16.15 -7.42
N ASP A 152 18.09 16.12 -8.23
CA ASP A 152 18.32 15.05 -9.19
C ASP A 152 19.27 14.01 -8.63
N VAL A 153 18.92 12.74 -8.79
CA VAL A 153 19.71 11.60 -8.32
C VAL A 153 19.99 10.63 -9.47
N LYS A 154 21.09 9.90 -9.33
CA LYS A 154 21.45 8.81 -10.24
C LYS A 154 20.61 7.58 -9.93
N GLU A 155 20.43 6.75 -10.95
CA GLU A 155 19.71 5.48 -10.82
C GLU A 155 20.27 4.58 -9.71
N ASP A 156 21.60 4.57 -9.52
CA ASP A 156 22.26 3.73 -8.51
C ASP A 156 21.90 4.14 -7.07
N ASP A 157 21.50 5.39 -6.84
CA ASP A 157 21.19 5.92 -5.51
C ASP A 157 19.69 5.94 -5.20
N LEU A 158 18.87 5.34 -6.05
CA LEU A 158 17.43 5.29 -5.90
C LEU A 158 16.88 3.87 -6.09
N CYS A 159 16.40 3.22 -5.04
CA CYS A 159 15.63 1.98 -5.16
C CYS A 159 14.22 2.31 -5.65
N ILE A 160 13.84 1.81 -6.81
CA ILE A 160 12.61 2.20 -7.50
C ILE A 160 11.50 1.20 -7.19
N TYR A 161 10.34 1.71 -6.81
CA TYR A 161 9.13 0.92 -6.67
C TYR A 161 8.09 1.36 -7.70
N LYS A 162 7.61 0.42 -8.53
CA LYS A 162 6.64 0.65 -9.59
C LYS A 162 5.37 -0.14 -9.29
N SER A 163 4.27 0.56 -9.00
CA SER A 163 2.96 -0.08 -8.83
C SER A 163 2.13 -0.05 -10.12
N GLY A 164 2.40 0.91 -10.99
CA GLY A 164 1.68 1.07 -12.25
C GLY A 164 2.20 0.17 -13.37
N ILE A 165 1.40 0.04 -14.42
CA ILE A 165 1.80 -0.69 -15.63
C ILE A 165 2.81 0.13 -16.41
N SER A 166 3.91 -0.50 -16.82
CA SER A 166 4.95 0.11 -17.64
C SER A 166 5.05 -0.61 -18.99
N PHE A 167 5.18 0.17 -20.08
CA PHE A 167 5.38 -0.37 -21.43
C PHE A 167 6.85 -0.29 -21.89
N ASP A 168 7.62 0.60 -21.29
CA ASP A 168 9.03 0.85 -21.62
C ASP A 168 9.99 0.47 -20.48
N GLY A 169 9.45 -0.03 -19.39
CA GLY A 169 10.22 -0.35 -18.19
C GLY A 169 10.65 0.86 -17.36
N LEU A 170 10.46 2.09 -17.85
CA LEU A 170 10.85 3.33 -17.16
C LEU A 170 9.65 4.09 -16.61
N LYS A 171 8.71 4.46 -17.50
CA LYS A 171 7.52 5.22 -17.14
C LYS A 171 6.37 4.29 -16.79
N THR A 172 5.55 4.69 -15.83
CA THR A 172 4.40 3.90 -15.39
C THR A 172 3.11 4.70 -15.53
N LYS A 173 2.03 3.98 -15.82
CA LYS A 173 0.68 4.54 -15.79
C LYS A 173 0.03 4.17 -14.46
N SER A 174 -0.28 5.17 -13.65
CA SER A 174 -0.84 4.95 -12.30
C SER A 174 -2.30 4.48 -12.34
N ASN A 175 -2.71 3.74 -11.32
CA ASN A 175 -4.12 3.38 -11.11
C ASN A 175 -5.02 4.62 -11.00
N ARG A 176 -4.51 5.71 -10.40
CA ARG A 176 -5.20 7.00 -10.35
C ARG A 176 -5.60 7.51 -11.73
N SER A 177 -4.71 7.41 -12.72
CA SER A 177 -4.99 7.89 -14.09
C SER A 177 -6.05 7.05 -14.80
N LEU A 178 -6.09 5.75 -14.51
CA LEU A 178 -7.10 4.82 -15.05
C LEU A 178 -8.47 5.06 -14.42
N LEU A 179 -8.50 5.27 -13.11
CA LEU A 179 -9.73 5.41 -12.32
C LEU A 179 -10.28 6.84 -12.29
N ARG A 180 -9.64 7.78 -12.98
CA ARG A 180 -9.97 9.21 -12.91
C ARG A 180 -11.47 9.48 -13.04
N ASN A 181 -12.10 8.93 -14.08
CA ASN A 181 -13.52 9.18 -14.35
C ASN A 181 -14.44 8.60 -13.26
N ILE A 182 -14.08 7.43 -12.72
CA ILE A 182 -14.86 6.77 -11.65
C ILE A 182 -14.74 7.59 -10.36
N ILE A 183 -13.53 8.00 -10.02
CA ILE A 183 -13.25 8.82 -8.85
C ILE A 183 -13.98 10.16 -8.93
N ASP A 184 -13.87 10.86 -10.05
CA ASP A 184 -14.55 12.14 -10.27
C ASP A 184 -16.09 11.99 -10.20
N THR A 185 -16.63 10.92 -10.74
CA THR A 185 -18.07 10.62 -10.66
C THR A 185 -18.50 10.37 -9.22
N ASN A 186 -17.72 9.60 -8.44
CA ASN A 186 -18.02 9.32 -7.03
C ASN A 186 -17.98 10.59 -6.18
N ILE A 187 -17.01 11.46 -6.41
CA ILE A 187 -16.88 12.75 -5.70
C ILE A 187 -18.08 13.64 -6.04
N LYS A 188 -18.41 13.78 -7.34
CA LYS A 188 -19.57 14.58 -7.78
C LYS A 188 -20.88 14.03 -7.23
N SER A 189 -21.03 12.72 -7.19
CA SER A 189 -22.21 12.05 -6.62
C SER A 189 -22.34 12.33 -5.12
N SER A 190 -21.22 12.29 -4.38
CA SER A 190 -21.21 12.62 -2.96
C SER A 190 -21.55 14.09 -2.73
N ASN A 191 -20.99 14.99 -3.51
CA ASN A 191 -21.31 16.42 -3.45
C ASN A 191 -22.77 16.71 -3.79
N TYR A 192 -23.33 16.02 -4.78
CA TYR A 192 -24.75 16.13 -5.11
C TYR A 192 -25.64 15.71 -3.93
N LEU A 193 -25.32 14.59 -3.27
CA LEU A 193 -26.06 14.15 -2.09
C LEU A 193 -25.94 15.15 -0.95
N ASN A 194 -24.73 15.65 -0.65
CA ASN A 194 -24.53 16.65 0.38
C ASN A 194 -25.39 17.90 0.11
N ASN A 195 -25.35 18.42 -1.12
CA ASN A 195 -26.18 19.56 -1.51
C ASN A 195 -27.68 19.26 -1.39
N LEU A 196 -28.10 18.02 -1.68
CA LEU A 196 -29.50 17.60 -1.53
C LEU A 196 -29.93 17.58 -0.07
N PHE A 197 -29.06 17.09 0.84
CA PHE A 197 -29.31 17.10 2.29
C PHE A 197 -29.28 18.52 2.85
N ASP A 198 -28.34 19.34 2.45
CA ASP A 198 -28.23 20.74 2.87
C ASP A 198 -29.43 21.59 2.41
N ALA A 199 -29.95 21.32 1.22
CA ALA A 199 -31.15 21.94 0.70
C ALA A 199 -32.46 21.38 1.29
N GLY A 200 -32.39 20.47 2.28
CA GLY A 200 -33.54 19.92 2.99
C GLY A 200 -34.40 18.94 2.18
N LEU A 201 -33.77 18.14 1.29
CA LEU A 201 -34.42 17.14 0.42
C LEU A 201 -35.49 17.74 -0.52
N THR A 202 -35.54 19.05 -0.65
CA THR A 202 -36.50 19.72 -1.52
C THR A 202 -35.98 19.71 -2.96
N ASN A 203 -36.52 18.80 -3.74
CA ASN A 203 -36.32 18.76 -5.17
C ASN A 203 -36.80 20.04 -5.86
N LYS A 204 -36.25 20.32 -7.03
CA LYS A 204 -36.70 21.43 -7.88
C LYS A 204 -38.25 21.46 -7.96
N ALA A 205 -38.85 22.53 -7.56
CA ALA A 205 -40.27 22.70 -7.69
C ALA A 205 -40.58 23.30 -9.07
N VAL A 206 -41.57 22.75 -9.72
CA VAL A 206 -42.14 23.35 -10.94
C VAL A 206 -43.32 24.24 -10.53
N ILE A 207 -43.21 25.51 -10.82
CA ILE A 207 -44.27 26.47 -10.58
C ILE A 207 -45.02 26.63 -11.89
N GLN A 208 -46.25 26.16 -11.90
CA GLN A 208 -47.13 26.32 -13.03
C GLN A 208 -47.99 27.59 -12.83
N LEU A 209 -47.88 28.52 -13.77
CA LEU A 209 -48.66 29.75 -13.78
C LEU A 209 -49.96 29.50 -14.56
N THR A 210 -51.06 29.79 -13.98
CA THR A 210 -52.38 29.66 -14.64
C THR A 210 -52.74 30.91 -15.43
N SER A 211 -51.95 31.99 -15.30
CA SER A 211 -52.17 33.27 -16.02
C SER A 211 -51.04 33.48 -17.03
N ASP A 212 -51.41 34.04 -18.20
CA ASP A 212 -50.53 34.31 -19.33
C ASP A 212 -49.64 35.55 -19.02
N ILE A 213 -48.51 35.34 -18.37
CA ILE A 213 -47.53 36.41 -18.10
C ILE A 213 -46.56 36.48 -19.27
N LYS A 214 -46.70 37.52 -20.10
CA LYS A 214 -45.86 37.77 -21.30
C LYS A 214 -44.56 38.53 -21.00
N ASP A 215 -44.38 39.06 -19.78
CA ASP A 215 -43.21 39.86 -19.42
C ASP A 215 -42.14 39.04 -18.71
N ASN A 216 -40.98 38.88 -19.38
CA ASN A 216 -39.80 38.18 -18.83
C ASN A 216 -39.25 38.82 -17.56
N LYS A 217 -39.49 40.10 -17.32
CA LYS A 217 -39.03 40.76 -16.05
C LYS A 217 -39.88 40.34 -14.86
N GLU A 218 -41.16 40.13 -15.11
CA GLU A 218 -42.10 39.70 -14.06
C GLU A 218 -41.89 38.23 -13.72
N LEU A 219 -41.61 37.37 -14.70
CA LEU A 219 -41.21 35.98 -14.50
C LEU A 219 -39.94 35.86 -13.60
N LYS A 220 -38.90 36.65 -13.91
CA LYS A 220 -37.68 36.68 -13.07
C LYS A 220 -37.93 37.18 -11.64
N ARG A 221 -38.85 38.14 -11.49
CA ARG A 221 -39.22 38.70 -10.20
C ARG A 221 -39.98 37.68 -9.33
N ILE A 222 -40.81 36.88 -9.95
CA ILE A 222 -41.55 35.78 -9.34
C ILE A 222 -40.57 34.67 -8.95
N GLN A 223 -39.67 34.26 -9.87
CA GLN A 223 -38.63 33.27 -9.62
C GLN A 223 -37.78 33.65 -8.39
N ASN A 224 -37.27 34.87 -8.36
CA ASN A 224 -36.42 35.34 -7.24
C ASN A 224 -37.18 35.39 -5.90
N LYS A 225 -38.49 35.68 -5.94
CA LYS A 225 -39.33 35.63 -4.73
C LYS A 225 -39.49 34.19 -4.23
N PHE A 226 -39.70 33.23 -5.12
CA PHE A 226 -39.83 31.84 -4.76
C PHE A 226 -38.50 31.25 -4.30
N GLU A 227 -37.38 31.58 -4.93
CA GLU A 227 -36.05 31.16 -4.50
C GLU A 227 -35.73 31.64 -3.07
N LYS A 228 -36.07 32.89 -2.76
CA LYS A 228 -35.91 33.43 -1.39
C LYS A 228 -36.80 32.73 -0.35
N LEU A 229 -37.99 32.34 -0.69
CA LEU A 229 -38.90 31.59 0.15
C LEU A 229 -38.46 30.14 0.35
N TYR A 230 -37.92 29.52 -0.71
CA TYR A 230 -37.47 28.14 -0.71
C TYR A 230 -36.09 27.95 -0.04
N SER A 231 -35.21 28.94 -0.10
CA SER A 231 -33.87 28.88 0.52
C SER A 231 -33.89 29.23 2.01
N SER A 232 -35.02 29.67 2.57
CA SER A 232 -35.10 29.95 3.98
C SER A 232 -35.38 28.66 4.78
N ASN A 233 -34.39 28.19 5.51
CA ASN A 233 -34.40 26.96 6.29
C ASN A 233 -35.45 26.92 7.44
N ASN A 234 -36.18 28.00 7.66
CA ASN A 234 -37.09 28.15 8.83
C ASN A 234 -38.58 27.97 8.49
N ASN A 235 -38.96 27.98 7.22
CA ASN A 235 -40.40 27.93 6.85
C ASN A 235 -40.75 26.58 6.22
N ARG A 236 -41.31 25.69 7.03
CA ARG A 236 -41.81 24.37 6.58
C ARG A 236 -43.12 24.46 5.79
N ILE A 237 -43.83 25.57 5.87
CA ILE A 237 -45.11 25.79 5.21
C ILE A 237 -45.12 27.20 4.64
N PHE A 238 -45.40 27.35 3.35
CA PHE A 238 -45.58 28.64 2.69
C PHE A 238 -46.89 28.70 1.97
N PRO A 239 -47.59 29.83 2.10
CA PRO A 239 -48.86 30.03 1.38
C PRO A 239 -48.57 30.21 -0.12
N VAL A 240 -49.27 29.45 -0.95
CA VAL A 240 -49.24 29.57 -2.41
C VAL A 240 -50.31 30.56 -2.80
N PRO A 241 -49.97 31.67 -3.48
CA PRO A 241 -50.97 32.61 -3.96
C PRO A 241 -51.93 31.97 -4.99
N ALA A 242 -53.15 32.46 -5.08
CA ALA A 242 -54.10 31.99 -6.07
C ALA A 242 -53.55 32.17 -7.48
N GLY A 243 -53.67 31.15 -8.34
CA GLY A 243 -53.14 31.16 -9.70
C GLY A 243 -51.75 30.50 -9.87
N PHE A 244 -51.20 29.96 -8.79
CA PHE A 244 -49.95 29.19 -8.84
C PHE A 244 -50.22 27.76 -8.40
N ASN A 245 -49.72 26.81 -9.17
CA ASN A 245 -49.69 25.39 -8.79
C ASN A 245 -48.24 24.95 -8.64
N ILE A 246 -47.89 24.39 -7.49
CA ILE A 246 -46.54 23.94 -7.19
C ILE A 246 -46.57 22.41 -7.20
N SER A 247 -45.89 21.81 -8.14
CA SER A 247 -45.61 20.37 -8.13
C SER A 247 -44.13 20.13 -7.83
N SER A 248 -43.84 19.30 -6.84
CA SER A 248 -42.47 18.85 -6.60
C SER A 248 -42.06 17.91 -7.73
N LEU A 249 -40.98 18.21 -8.40
CA LEU A 249 -40.35 17.29 -9.32
C LEU A 249 -39.63 16.22 -8.44
N ASN A 250 -40.35 15.19 -8.05
CA ASN A 250 -39.73 14.02 -7.42
C ASN A 250 -38.93 13.30 -8.49
N LEU A 251 -37.66 13.68 -8.65
CA LEU A 251 -36.65 12.81 -9.23
C LEU A 251 -36.41 11.71 -8.20
N SER A 252 -37.31 10.73 -8.16
CA SER A 252 -36.98 9.47 -7.53
C SER A 252 -35.92 8.79 -8.38
N LEU A 253 -34.64 9.20 -8.24
CA LEU A 253 -33.58 8.25 -8.45
C LEU A 253 -33.92 7.14 -7.46
N ALA A 254 -34.34 6.00 -7.97
CA ALA A 254 -34.64 4.89 -7.10
C ALA A 254 -33.43 4.68 -6.19
N ASP A 255 -33.60 4.98 -4.89
CA ASP A 255 -32.49 4.94 -3.90
C ASP A 255 -31.71 3.65 -3.98
N ALA A 256 -32.38 2.54 -4.31
CA ALA A 256 -31.80 1.23 -4.57
C ALA A 256 -30.83 1.20 -5.78
N GLN A 257 -31.10 1.92 -6.87
CA GLN A 257 -30.23 1.94 -8.04
C GLN A 257 -28.97 2.77 -7.77
N PHE A 258 -29.09 3.85 -7.00
CA PHE A 258 -27.94 4.65 -6.60
C PHE A 258 -26.99 3.88 -5.67
N GLU A 259 -27.55 3.13 -4.71
CA GLU A 259 -26.76 2.27 -3.83
C GLU A 259 -26.01 1.18 -4.62
N GLN A 260 -26.70 0.53 -5.58
CA GLN A 260 -26.09 -0.48 -6.43
C GLN A 260 -24.97 0.08 -7.31
N LEU A 261 -25.15 1.27 -7.88
CA LEU A 261 -24.12 1.95 -8.65
C LEU A 261 -22.89 2.30 -7.80
N ARG A 262 -23.09 2.78 -6.57
CA ARG A 262 -21.97 3.05 -5.65
C ARG A 262 -21.26 1.77 -5.24
N LYS A 263 -21.98 0.67 -5.03
CA LYS A 263 -21.39 -0.63 -4.71
C LYS A 263 -20.54 -1.14 -5.88
N LEU A 264 -21.05 -1.06 -7.11
CA LEU A 264 -20.30 -1.43 -8.30
C LEU A 264 -19.03 -0.59 -8.46
N SER A 265 -19.15 0.71 -8.33
CA SER A 265 -18.01 1.64 -8.42
C SER A 265 -16.92 1.36 -7.37
N ARG A 266 -17.29 1.02 -6.13
CA ARG A 266 -16.33 0.60 -5.10
C ARG A 266 -15.59 -0.68 -5.48
N ARG A 267 -16.30 -1.66 -6.06
CA ARG A 267 -15.70 -2.91 -6.51
C ARG A 267 -14.76 -2.70 -7.70
N GLU A 268 -15.11 -1.81 -8.63
CA GLU A 268 -14.23 -1.46 -9.76
C GLU A 268 -12.93 -0.82 -9.28
N ILE A 269 -13.00 0.11 -8.32
CA ILE A 269 -11.80 0.70 -7.71
C ILE A 269 -10.96 -0.38 -7.04
N ALA A 270 -11.54 -1.24 -6.21
CA ALA A 270 -10.83 -2.30 -5.52
C ALA A 270 -10.15 -3.28 -6.49
N ASN A 271 -10.84 -3.67 -7.56
CA ASN A 271 -10.31 -4.58 -8.58
C ASN A 271 -9.06 -4.02 -9.27
N CYS A 272 -9.02 -2.70 -9.55
CA CYS A 272 -7.82 -2.07 -10.11
C CYS A 272 -6.58 -2.17 -9.19
N PHE A 273 -6.79 -2.28 -7.90
CA PHE A 273 -5.72 -2.48 -6.91
C PHE A 273 -5.45 -3.95 -6.59
N GLY A 274 -6.15 -4.89 -7.23
CA GLY A 274 -6.05 -6.31 -6.93
C GLY A 274 -6.60 -6.68 -5.55
N LEU A 275 -7.60 -5.93 -5.07
CA LEU A 275 -8.26 -6.16 -3.79
C LEU A 275 -9.61 -6.82 -3.97
N SER A 276 -9.90 -7.82 -3.13
CA SER A 276 -11.21 -8.45 -3.08
C SER A 276 -12.24 -7.56 -2.34
N PRO A 277 -13.55 -7.76 -2.56
CA PRO A 277 -14.58 -7.02 -1.85
C PRO A 277 -14.47 -7.10 -0.32
N ALA A 278 -14.06 -8.25 0.23
CA ALA A 278 -13.88 -8.39 1.68
C ALA A 278 -12.82 -7.45 2.25
N GLN A 279 -11.72 -7.20 1.53
CA GLN A 279 -10.64 -6.30 1.96
C GLN A 279 -11.05 -4.83 2.01
N ILE A 280 -12.06 -4.45 1.23
CA ILE A 280 -12.68 -3.13 1.33
C ILE A 280 -13.89 -3.10 2.28
N ASN A 281 -14.12 -4.17 3.07
CA ASN A 281 -15.26 -4.36 3.99
C ASN A 281 -16.62 -4.46 3.29
N ASP A 282 -16.67 -4.89 2.04
CA ASP A 282 -17.91 -5.32 1.39
C ASP A 282 -18.10 -6.83 1.64
N LEU A 283 -18.79 -7.16 2.72
CA LEU A 283 -19.01 -8.54 3.16
C LEU A 283 -20.30 -9.16 2.61
N SER A 284 -21.01 -8.47 1.73
CA SER A 284 -22.34 -8.89 1.25
C SER A 284 -22.34 -10.27 0.59
N ASP A 285 -21.21 -10.73 0.06
CA ASP A 285 -21.09 -12.01 -0.65
C ASP A 285 -20.01 -12.93 -0.02
N SER A 286 -19.59 -12.67 1.25
CA SER A 286 -18.46 -13.34 1.88
C SER A 286 -18.89 -14.37 2.90
N ASN A 287 -18.38 -15.61 2.80
CA ASN A 287 -18.42 -16.65 3.83
C ASN A 287 -17.01 -16.78 4.46
N ASN A 288 -16.91 -17.27 5.70
CA ASN A 288 -15.64 -17.37 6.43
C ASN A 288 -14.56 -18.14 5.65
N ASN A 289 -14.93 -19.24 5.00
CA ASN A 289 -13.98 -20.02 4.19
C ASN A 289 -13.46 -19.23 2.97
N ASN A 290 -14.31 -18.40 2.36
CA ASN A 290 -13.90 -17.55 1.25
C ASN A 290 -12.96 -16.44 1.69
N MET A 291 -13.06 -15.94 2.93
CA MET A 291 -12.20 -14.88 3.44
C MET A 291 -10.74 -15.34 3.62
N GLU A 292 -10.53 -16.58 4.10
CA GLU A 292 -9.18 -17.15 4.21
C GLU A 292 -8.54 -17.33 2.83
N MET A 293 -9.28 -17.91 1.89
CA MET A 293 -8.83 -18.07 0.50
C MET A 293 -8.53 -16.71 -0.17
N GLN A 294 -9.34 -15.69 0.09
CA GLN A 294 -9.12 -14.34 -0.43
C GLN A 294 -7.88 -13.67 0.18
N ASN A 295 -7.58 -13.92 1.46
CA ASN A 295 -6.37 -13.41 2.10
C ASN A 295 -5.11 -14.09 1.54
N LEU A 296 -5.16 -15.41 1.30
CA LEU A 296 -4.06 -16.12 0.64
C LEU A 296 -3.88 -15.67 -0.81
N GLY A 297 -4.98 -15.48 -1.55
CA GLY A 297 -4.94 -14.91 -2.91
C GLY A 297 -4.33 -13.51 -2.92
N PHE A 298 -4.72 -12.64 -2.00
CA PHE A 298 -4.14 -11.31 -1.88
C PHE A 298 -2.63 -11.32 -1.62
N LEU A 299 -2.16 -12.23 -0.75
CA LEU A 299 -0.74 -12.39 -0.51
C LEU A 299 -0.03 -12.86 -1.79
N ALA A 300 -0.55 -13.91 -2.44
CA ALA A 300 0.08 -14.53 -3.60
C ALA A 300 0.04 -13.64 -4.85
N ASP A 301 -1.12 -13.05 -5.15
CA ASP A 301 -1.34 -12.36 -6.42
C ASP A 301 -0.97 -10.87 -6.37
N THR A 302 -1.12 -10.23 -5.19
CA THR A 302 -0.93 -8.78 -5.07
C THR A 302 0.34 -8.41 -4.32
N LEU A 303 0.63 -9.03 -3.17
CA LEU A 303 1.74 -8.59 -2.31
C LEU A 303 3.09 -9.18 -2.72
N LEU A 304 3.15 -10.45 -3.14
CA LEU A 304 4.44 -11.10 -3.45
C LEU A 304 5.23 -10.36 -4.52
N ILE A 305 4.58 -9.87 -5.57
CA ILE A 305 5.26 -9.12 -6.62
C ILE A 305 5.83 -7.79 -6.09
N LYS A 306 5.13 -7.13 -5.18
CA LYS A 306 5.56 -5.87 -4.55
C LYS A 306 6.76 -6.11 -3.63
N PHE A 307 6.74 -7.19 -2.86
CA PHE A 307 7.88 -7.60 -2.03
C PHE A 307 9.11 -7.88 -2.88
N GLN A 308 9.00 -8.73 -3.90
CA GLN A 308 10.11 -9.08 -4.79
C GLN A 308 10.74 -7.87 -5.46
N GLN A 309 9.92 -6.92 -5.89
CA GLN A 309 10.39 -5.70 -6.54
C GLN A 309 11.25 -4.86 -5.58
N ILE A 310 10.78 -4.66 -4.35
CA ILE A 310 11.52 -3.89 -3.34
C ILE A 310 12.78 -4.67 -2.89
N GLU A 311 12.68 -5.99 -2.70
CA GLU A 311 13.81 -6.85 -2.32
C GLU A 311 14.93 -6.79 -3.37
N GLN A 312 14.60 -6.96 -4.65
CA GLN A 312 15.58 -6.92 -5.74
C GLN A 312 16.27 -5.56 -5.87
N GLU A 313 15.52 -4.47 -5.73
CA GLU A 313 16.07 -3.12 -5.75
C GLU A 313 17.01 -2.86 -4.56
N LEU A 314 16.63 -3.31 -3.36
CA LEU A 314 17.48 -3.22 -2.17
C LEU A 314 18.73 -4.10 -2.31
N ASP A 315 18.59 -5.34 -2.78
CA ASP A 315 19.72 -6.25 -3.00
C ASP A 315 20.71 -5.66 -3.98
N TRP A 316 20.23 -5.03 -5.06
CA TRP A 316 21.10 -4.49 -6.11
C TRP A 316 21.74 -3.15 -5.75
N LYS A 317 20.97 -2.23 -5.17
CA LYS A 317 21.40 -0.84 -4.98
C LYS A 317 21.85 -0.52 -3.56
N TYR A 318 21.26 -1.16 -2.55
CA TYR A 318 21.56 -0.86 -1.14
C TYR A 318 22.68 -1.73 -0.57
N LEU A 319 22.78 -3.01 -1.00
CA LEU A 319 23.88 -3.89 -0.62
C LEU A 319 25.11 -3.62 -1.50
N SER A 320 26.30 -3.63 -0.89
CA SER A 320 27.55 -3.55 -1.64
C SER A 320 27.79 -4.85 -2.46
N SER A 321 28.63 -4.77 -3.49
CA SER A 321 29.00 -5.98 -4.27
C SER A 321 29.60 -7.07 -3.37
N LYS A 322 30.40 -6.66 -2.38
CA LYS A 322 31.00 -7.57 -1.40
C LYS A 322 29.93 -8.22 -0.50
N ASP A 323 28.90 -7.49 -0.09
CA ASP A 323 27.82 -8.06 0.72
C ASP A 323 27.05 -9.10 -0.10
N ARG A 324 26.75 -8.80 -1.38
CA ARG A 324 26.08 -9.76 -2.28
C ARG A 324 26.91 -11.02 -2.53
N GLU A 325 28.22 -10.88 -2.74
CA GLU A 325 29.13 -12.02 -2.88
C GLU A 325 29.20 -12.89 -1.62
N ASN A 326 29.05 -12.29 -0.45
CA ASN A 326 28.97 -12.98 0.83
C ASN A 326 27.58 -13.57 1.12
N GLY A 327 26.64 -13.53 0.18
CA GLY A 327 25.33 -14.14 0.27
C GLY A 327 24.30 -13.33 1.08
N PHE A 328 24.55 -12.03 1.35
CA PHE A 328 23.57 -11.20 2.03
C PHE A 328 22.42 -10.81 1.07
N LYS A 329 21.20 -10.83 1.62
CA LYS A 329 19.94 -10.52 0.91
C LYS A 329 18.96 -9.79 1.83
N CYS A 330 18.20 -8.86 1.27
CA CYS A 330 17.08 -8.21 1.95
C CYS A 330 15.80 -8.99 1.66
N ARG A 331 15.06 -9.42 2.69
CA ARG A 331 13.83 -10.21 2.52
C ARG A 331 12.73 -9.70 3.44
N PHE A 332 11.52 -9.61 2.92
CA PHE A 332 10.34 -9.39 3.75
C PHE A 332 9.99 -10.64 4.55
N ASN A 333 9.74 -10.47 5.83
CA ASN A 333 9.26 -11.57 6.66
C ASN A 333 7.75 -11.77 6.46
N GLN A 334 7.42 -12.57 5.46
CA GLN A 334 6.04 -12.87 5.06
C GLN A 334 5.29 -13.74 6.08
N SER A 335 6.01 -14.42 7.00
CA SER A 335 5.41 -15.26 8.04
C SER A 335 4.45 -14.47 8.93
N VAL A 336 4.62 -13.15 9.02
CA VAL A 336 3.72 -12.28 9.78
C VAL A 336 2.31 -12.29 9.21
N MET A 337 2.16 -12.36 7.87
CA MET A 337 0.86 -12.42 7.19
C MET A 337 0.19 -13.78 7.31
N LEU A 338 0.99 -14.83 7.44
CA LEU A 338 0.52 -16.22 7.57
C LEU A 338 0.20 -16.60 9.02
N ARG A 339 0.37 -15.69 9.98
CA ARG A 339 -0.07 -15.90 11.37
C ARG A 339 -1.59 -15.92 11.41
N THR A 340 -2.11 -17.11 11.14
CA THR A 340 -3.52 -17.48 11.33
C THR A 340 -3.86 -17.57 12.80
N ASP A 341 -5.03 -18.10 13.14
CA ASP A 341 -5.40 -18.31 14.52
C ASP A 341 -4.38 -19.20 15.27
N ALA A 342 -4.35 -19.09 16.59
CA ALA A 342 -3.41 -19.82 17.43
C ALA A 342 -3.50 -21.35 17.26
N LYS A 343 -4.66 -21.88 16.86
CA LYS A 343 -4.89 -23.30 16.63
C LYS A 343 -4.16 -23.78 15.38
N THR A 344 -4.37 -23.11 14.26
CA THR A 344 -3.70 -23.46 12.99
C THR A 344 -2.19 -23.30 13.09
N GLN A 345 -1.70 -22.26 13.80
CA GLN A 345 -0.27 -22.09 14.05
C GLN A 345 0.30 -23.24 14.88
N ALA A 346 -0.40 -23.66 15.94
CA ALA A 346 0.03 -24.80 16.76
C ALA A 346 0.06 -26.09 15.95
N GLU A 347 -0.93 -26.36 15.11
CA GLU A 347 -0.96 -27.54 14.24
C GLU A 347 0.20 -27.54 13.23
N ILE A 348 0.52 -26.42 12.62
CA ILE A 348 1.64 -26.29 11.68
C ILE A 348 2.97 -26.55 12.41
N ILE A 349 3.19 -25.91 13.56
CA ILE A 349 4.41 -26.10 14.36
C ILE A 349 4.56 -27.57 14.80
N CYS A 350 3.47 -28.18 15.27
CA CYS A 350 3.48 -29.59 15.66
C CYS A 350 3.85 -30.50 14.48
N LYS A 351 3.32 -30.26 13.29
CA LYS A 351 3.66 -31.02 12.08
C LYS A 351 5.14 -30.87 11.69
N TYR A 352 5.69 -29.65 11.77
CA TYR A 352 7.10 -29.42 11.45
C TYR A 352 8.03 -30.07 12.51
N LEU A 353 7.68 -30.01 13.78
CA LEU A 353 8.41 -30.73 14.84
C LEU A 353 8.36 -32.25 14.64
N GLN A 354 7.19 -32.82 14.34
CA GLN A 354 7.02 -34.26 14.13
C GLN A 354 7.78 -34.76 12.89
N ASN A 355 7.91 -33.95 11.85
CA ASN A 355 8.64 -34.31 10.63
C ASN A 355 10.13 -33.96 10.68
N GLY A 356 10.62 -33.44 11.79
CA GLY A 356 12.04 -33.08 11.93
C GLY A 356 12.46 -31.86 11.11
N ALA A 357 11.51 -31.03 10.68
CA ALA A 357 11.79 -29.78 9.97
C ALA A 357 12.18 -28.64 10.93
N TYR A 358 11.66 -28.67 12.16
CA TYR A 358 12.00 -27.71 13.22
C TYR A 358 12.59 -28.43 14.42
N SER A 359 13.54 -27.76 15.07
CA SER A 359 13.96 -28.10 16.44
C SER A 359 12.97 -27.52 17.45
N ILE A 360 13.05 -27.97 18.69
CA ILE A 360 12.24 -27.42 19.79
C ILE A 360 12.55 -25.92 19.96
N ASN A 361 13.82 -25.53 19.85
CA ASN A 361 14.22 -24.14 19.96
C ASN A 361 13.73 -23.27 18.81
N ASP A 362 13.60 -23.80 17.60
CA ASP A 362 13.01 -23.06 16.48
C ASP A 362 11.53 -22.76 16.72
N ALA A 363 10.79 -23.76 17.22
CA ALA A 363 9.40 -23.56 17.62
C ALA A 363 9.27 -22.52 18.75
N LYS A 364 10.16 -22.54 19.73
CA LYS A 364 10.19 -21.57 20.83
C LYS A 364 10.54 -20.16 20.34
N ARG A 365 11.46 -20.01 19.40
CA ARG A 365 11.76 -18.71 18.75
C ARG A 365 10.53 -18.12 18.05
N ILE A 366 9.79 -18.96 17.32
CA ILE A 366 8.57 -18.54 16.63
C ILE A 366 7.48 -18.10 17.63
N LEU A 367 7.38 -18.81 18.76
CA LEU A 367 6.41 -18.52 19.82
C LEU A 367 6.86 -17.41 20.79
N GLY A 368 8.09 -16.90 20.65
CA GLY A 368 8.65 -15.90 21.57
C GLY A 368 8.92 -16.43 22.98
N MET A 369 9.18 -17.74 23.12
CA MET A 369 9.45 -18.39 24.39
C MET A 369 10.97 -18.51 24.64
N PRO A 370 11.41 -18.58 25.91
CA PRO A 370 12.82 -18.81 26.24
C PRO A 370 13.33 -20.15 25.67
N LEU A 371 14.57 -20.11 25.17
CA LEU A 371 15.24 -21.30 24.64
C LEU A 371 15.63 -22.27 25.78
N ILE A 372 15.78 -23.53 25.43
CA ILE A 372 16.24 -24.56 26.37
C ILE A 372 17.53 -25.20 25.88
N ASP A 373 18.39 -25.60 26.82
CA ASP A 373 19.61 -26.31 26.50
C ASP A 373 19.29 -27.66 25.87
N GLY A 374 20.00 -28.01 24.79
CA GLY A 374 19.76 -29.24 24.03
C GLY A 374 18.54 -29.20 23.10
N GLY A 375 17.77 -28.08 23.10
CA GLY A 375 16.57 -27.94 22.25
C GLY A 375 16.83 -27.69 20.77
N ASP A 376 18.07 -27.53 20.33
CA ASP A 376 18.46 -27.38 18.92
C ASP A 376 18.55 -28.73 18.18
N SER A 377 18.42 -29.85 18.91
CA SER A 377 18.36 -31.18 18.30
C SER A 377 17.02 -31.41 17.61
N VAL A 378 17.06 -31.92 16.38
CA VAL A 378 15.90 -32.28 15.62
C VAL A 378 15.38 -33.64 16.08
N LEU A 379 14.09 -33.71 16.39
CA LEU A 379 13.41 -34.93 16.74
C LEU A 379 12.85 -35.60 15.50
N VAL A 380 13.20 -36.87 15.27
CA VAL A 380 12.69 -37.69 14.18
C VAL A 380 11.91 -38.87 14.77
N PRO A 381 10.66 -39.10 14.30
CA PRO A 381 9.91 -40.29 14.73
C PRO A 381 10.70 -41.58 14.44
N SER A 382 10.71 -42.50 15.38
CA SER A 382 11.45 -43.76 15.28
C SER A 382 11.05 -44.69 14.12
N GLY A 383 10.00 -44.32 13.37
CA GLY A 383 9.54 -45.05 12.20
C GLY A 383 10.17 -44.64 10.87
N TYR A 384 10.97 -43.56 10.83
CA TYR A 384 11.64 -43.10 9.61
C TYR A 384 13.07 -43.67 9.53
N TYR A 385 13.33 -44.41 8.47
CA TYR A 385 14.65 -44.96 8.19
C TYR A 385 15.15 -44.40 6.85
N LYS A 386 16.47 -44.23 6.72
CA LYS A 386 17.03 -43.91 5.40
C LYS A 386 16.75 -45.03 4.42
N LEU A 387 16.46 -44.71 3.17
CA LEU A 387 16.17 -45.70 2.13
C LEU A 387 17.32 -46.69 1.99
N ASP A 388 18.57 -46.24 2.08
CA ASP A 388 19.79 -47.04 2.00
C ASP A 388 19.96 -48.02 3.19
N ASP A 389 19.35 -47.72 4.34
CA ASP A 389 19.44 -48.57 5.52
C ASP A 389 18.25 -49.57 5.62
N LEU A 390 17.24 -49.41 4.76
CA LEU A 390 16.02 -50.24 4.81
C LEU A 390 16.34 -51.71 4.55
N SER A 391 17.27 -52.02 3.67
CA SER A 391 17.76 -53.37 3.41
C SER A 391 18.50 -53.97 4.62
N LYS A 392 19.33 -53.19 5.32
CA LYS A 392 20.06 -53.61 6.52
C LYS A 392 19.13 -53.85 7.69
N ILE A 393 18.12 -52.98 7.87
CA ILE A 393 17.15 -53.09 8.94
C ILE A 393 16.23 -54.27 8.73
N THR A 394 15.84 -54.55 7.46
CA THR A 394 15.04 -55.74 7.12
C THR A 394 15.84 -57.00 7.39
N LEU A 395 17.13 -57.02 7.07
CA LEU A 395 18.03 -58.15 7.39
C LEU A 395 18.24 -58.29 8.88
N LEU A 396 18.41 -57.23 9.64
CA LEU A 396 18.54 -57.23 11.12
C LEU A 396 17.24 -57.69 11.78
N LYS A 397 16.08 -57.29 11.30
CA LYS A 397 14.77 -57.79 11.78
C LYS A 397 14.53 -59.26 11.45
N ALA A 398 15.03 -59.71 10.29
CA ALA A 398 14.95 -61.14 9.90
C ALA A 398 15.92 -62.03 10.64
N GLN A 399 17.06 -61.50 11.10
CA GLN A 399 18.08 -62.23 11.89
C GLN A 399 17.90 -62.09 13.39
N GLY A 400 17.15 -61.11 13.86
CA GLY A 400 16.99 -60.79 15.30
C GLY A 400 15.54 -61.07 15.73
N GLY A 401 15.18 -62.34 15.82
CA GLY A 401 14.30 -62.78 16.87
C GLY A 401 14.99 -62.51 18.19
N VAL A 402 14.89 -61.26 18.72
CA VAL A 402 15.45 -60.92 20.02
C VAL A 402 14.66 -61.71 21.05
N LYS A 403 15.34 -62.66 21.69
CA LYS A 403 14.93 -63.23 22.92
C LYS A 403 14.77 -62.10 23.93
N ASN A 404 13.57 -61.91 24.40
CA ASN A 404 13.32 -61.21 25.67
C ASN A 404 13.90 -62.06 26.78
N GLU A 405 14.93 -61.62 27.44
CA GLU A 405 15.25 -61.86 28.83
C GLU A 405 15.12 -60.52 29.58
#